data_ff8b0a5e8501a5c139b1ed6683780fec
#
_entry.id   ff8b0a5e8501a5c139b1ed6683780fec
#
_cell.length_a   1.000
_cell.length_b   1.000
_cell.length_c   1.000
_cell.angle_alpha   90.00
_cell.angle_beta   90.00
_cell.angle_gamma   90.00
#
_symmetry.space_group_name_H-M   'P 1'
#
loop_
_entity.id
_entity.type
_entity.pdbx_description
1 polymer ?
#
loop_
_entity_poly.entity_id
_entity_poly.type
_entity_poly.pdbx_seq_one_letter_code
_entity_poly.pdbx_strand_id
1 'polypeptide(L)'
;MLDRLTELLFDFAFFYPLLMSYLWMTGALLYYCRHERGRRYTNPPRLPEYPLVSVLVPCYNESSNAIETFTALADMHYPNYEILAINDGSSDDTGYQLETLAKTIPRMRVVQLATNQGKAVALKAGAMAAKGEFLVCIDGDAILDHYAVT
;
A
#
# COMPACT_ATOMS: atom_id res chain seq x y z
N MET A 1 44.93 -9.68 -21.19
CA MET A 1 43.56 -9.50 -21.74
C MET A 1 42.50 -9.70 -20.67
N LEU A 2 42.63 -10.73 -19.82
CA LEU A 2 41.72 -11.00 -18.70
C LEU A 2 41.72 -9.85 -17.67
N ASP A 3 42.89 -9.34 -17.31
CA ASP A 3 43.05 -8.26 -16.32
C ASP A 3 42.33 -6.96 -16.73
N ARG A 4 42.45 -6.57 -18.02
CA ARG A 4 41.74 -5.38 -18.54
C ARG A 4 40.20 -5.55 -18.52
N LEU A 5 39.71 -6.76 -18.78
CA LEU A 5 38.27 -7.03 -18.73
C LEU A 5 37.76 -6.94 -17.29
N THR A 6 38.56 -7.45 -16.36
CA THR A 6 38.24 -7.41 -14.92
C THR A 6 38.20 -5.97 -14.42
N GLU A 7 39.18 -5.14 -14.74
CA GLU A 7 39.21 -3.71 -14.42
C GLU A 7 37.95 -2.98 -14.97
N LEU A 8 37.64 -3.23 -16.27
CA LEU A 8 36.47 -2.62 -16.91
C LEU A 8 35.14 -3.02 -16.25
N LEU A 9 35.03 -4.26 -15.80
CA LEU A 9 33.86 -4.74 -15.08
C LEU A 9 33.74 -4.09 -13.68
N PHE A 10 34.86 -3.93 -12.97
CA PHE A 10 34.86 -3.23 -11.68
C PHE A 10 34.52 -1.74 -11.83
N ASP A 11 35.11 -1.07 -12.81
CA ASP A 11 34.80 0.33 -13.11
C ASP A 11 33.34 0.50 -13.47
N PHE A 12 32.79 -0.35 -14.32
CA PHE A 12 31.37 -0.33 -14.65
C PHE A 12 30.50 -0.58 -13.43
N ALA A 13 30.80 -1.60 -12.61
CA ALA A 13 30.05 -1.94 -11.42
C ALA A 13 30.05 -0.82 -10.38
N PHE A 14 31.09 0.00 -10.33
CA PHE A 14 31.20 1.14 -9.43
C PHE A 14 30.58 2.41 -10.02
N PHE A 15 30.96 2.80 -11.23
CA PHE A 15 30.58 4.09 -11.81
C PHE A 15 29.14 4.11 -12.32
N TYR A 16 28.61 3.00 -12.83
CA TYR A 16 27.23 2.95 -13.32
C TYR A 16 26.18 3.20 -12.22
N PRO A 17 26.20 2.50 -11.06
CA PRO A 17 25.26 2.81 -9.97
C PRO A 17 25.44 4.22 -9.42
N LEU A 18 26.68 4.69 -9.35
CA LEU A 18 27.00 6.04 -8.89
C LEU A 18 26.38 7.10 -9.81
N LEU A 19 26.58 6.98 -11.13
CA LEU A 19 25.97 7.87 -12.13
C LEU A 19 24.45 7.83 -12.06
N MET A 20 23.86 6.63 -11.98
CA MET A 20 22.41 6.45 -11.87
C MET A 20 21.85 7.07 -10.59
N SER A 21 22.56 6.95 -9.45
CA SER A 21 22.18 7.59 -8.20
C SER A 21 22.08 9.11 -8.32
N TYR A 22 23.09 9.74 -8.92
CA TYR A 22 23.06 11.19 -9.16
C TYR A 22 21.94 11.61 -10.09
N LEU A 23 21.68 10.83 -11.14
CA LEU A 23 20.61 11.11 -12.10
C LEU A 23 19.24 11.05 -11.42
N TRP A 24 18.99 10.01 -10.63
CA TRP A 24 17.74 9.86 -9.86
C TRP A 24 17.58 10.93 -8.79
N MET A 25 18.64 11.24 -8.04
CA MET A 25 18.61 12.32 -7.04
C MET A 25 18.30 13.68 -7.66
N THR A 26 18.94 13.98 -8.79
CA THR A 26 18.68 15.24 -9.52
C THR A 26 17.24 15.28 -10.04
N GLY A 27 16.75 14.18 -10.62
CA GLY A 27 15.39 14.06 -11.08
C GLY A 27 14.36 14.25 -9.95
N ALA A 28 14.60 13.61 -8.81
CA ALA A 28 13.75 13.74 -7.63
C ALA A 28 13.74 15.17 -7.08
N LEU A 29 14.90 15.84 -7.03
CA LEU A 29 15.02 17.23 -6.57
C LEU A 29 14.28 18.18 -7.51
N LEU A 30 14.44 18.01 -8.83
CA LEU A 30 13.73 18.83 -9.82
C LEU A 30 12.22 18.62 -9.75
N TYR A 31 11.78 17.35 -9.59
CA TYR A 31 10.38 17.02 -9.41
C TYR A 31 9.81 17.69 -8.16
N TYR A 32 10.51 17.56 -7.01
CA TYR A 32 10.13 18.21 -5.75
C TYR A 32 10.01 19.72 -5.92
N CYS A 33 11.02 20.37 -6.50
CA CYS A 33 11.03 21.83 -6.68
C CYS A 33 9.89 22.30 -7.60
N ARG A 34 9.54 21.51 -8.63
CA ARG A 34 8.52 21.89 -9.62
C ARG A 34 7.09 21.56 -9.21
N HIS A 35 6.87 20.42 -8.52
CA HIS A 35 5.53 19.89 -8.29
C HIS A 35 5.11 19.86 -6.83
N GLU A 36 6.06 19.69 -5.91
CA GLU A 36 5.74 19.47 -4.50
C GLU A 36 6.05 20.68 -3.62
N ARG A 37 6.99 21.53 -4.04
CA ARG A 37 7.36 22.71 -3.27
C ARG A 37 6.17 23.66 -3.10
N GLY A 38 5.62 23.71 -1.86
CA GLY A 38 4.47 24.54 -1.50
C GLY A 38 3.13 23.81 -1.45
N ARG A 39 3.07 22.52 -1.80
CA ARG A 39 1.88 21.70 -1.53
C ARG A 39 1.81 21.39 -0.03
N ARG A 40 0.66 21.68 0.57
CA ARG A 40 0.37 21.28 1.95
C ARG A 40 -0.39 19.97 1.90
N TYR A 41 0.26 18.85 2.21
CA TYR A 41 -0.36 17.52 2.26
C TYR A 41 -1.50 17.43 3.30
N THR A 42 -1.49 18.32 4.31
CA THR A 42 -2.52 18.41 5.34
C THR A 42 -3.83 19.08 4.87
N ASN A 43 -3.88 19.60 3.65
CA ASN A 43 -5.07 20.23 3.09
C ASN A 43 -5.13 19.96 1.58
N PRO A 44 -5.46 18.74 1.16
CA PRO A 44 -5.54 18.38 -0.24
C PRO A 44 -6.66 19.16 -0.92
N PRO A 45 -6.57 19.39 -2.24
CA PRO A 45 -7.63 20.05 -3.00
C PRO A 45 -8.91 19.22 -2.94
N ARG A 46 -10.07 19.88 -2.79
CA ARG A 46 -11.35 19.19 -2.86
C ARG A 46 -11.57 18.64 -4.26
N LEU A 47 -11.92 17.38 -4.34
CA LEU A 47 -12.31 16.77 -5.62
C LEU A 47 -13.73 17.22 -5.99
N PRO A 48 -14.04 17.34 -7.28
CA PRO A 48 -15.40 17.65 -7.74
C PRO A 48 -16.38 16.51 -7.41
N GLU A 49 -15.90 15.27 -7.41
CA GLU A 49 -16.64 14.06 -7.06
C GLU A 49 -15.76 13.12 -6.24
N TYR A 50 -16.40 12.31 -5.41
CA TYR A 50 -15.73 11.30 -4.57
C TYR A 50 -16.24 9.91 -4.97
N PRO A 51 -15.66 9.28 -6.01
CA PRO A 51 -16.04 7.92 -6.41
C PRO A 51 -15.80 6.93 -5.29
N LEU A 52 -16.53 5.81 -5.29
CA LEU A 52 -16.32 4.77 -4.29
C LEU A 52 -14.95 4.12 -4.49
N VAL A 53 -14.16 4.10 -3.44
CA VAL A 53 -12.84 3.48 -3.39
C VAL A 53 -12.91 2.22 -2.52
N SER A 54 -12.45 1.08 -3.05
CA SER A 54 -12.25 -0.14 -2.26
C SER A 54 -10.79 -0.28 -1.87
N VAL A 55 -10.52 -0.25 -0.57
CA VAL A 55 -9.19 -0.47 0.00
C VAL A 55 -9.01 -1.94 0.29
N LEU A 56 -8.10 -2.60 -0.42
CA LEU A 56 -7.79 -4.03 -0.32
C LEU A 56 -6.57 -4.23 0.56
N VAL A 57 -6.73 -4.97 1.64
CA VAL A 57 -5.67 -5.25 2.61
C VAL A 57 -5.51 -6.76 2.77
N PRO A 58 -4.57 -7.39 2.05
CA PRO A 58 -4.26 -8.80 2.25
C PRO A 58 -3.48 -8.98 3.55
N CYS A 59 -3.94 -9.89 4.40
CA CYS A 59 -3.36 -10.21 5.69
C CYS A 59 -3.02 -11.70 5.77
N TYR A 60 -1.80 -12.00 6.20
CA TYR A 60 -1.37 -13.37 6.51
C TYR A 60 -0.47 -13.38 7.74
N ASN A 61 -0.98 -13.90 8.86
CA ASN A 61 -0.29 -13.92 10.17
C ASN A 61 0.14 -12.51 10.63
N GLU A 62 -0.80 -11.56 10.56
CA GLU A 62 -0.60 -10.14 10.89
C GLU A 62 -1.33 -9.74 12.18
N SER A 63 -1.54 -10.69 13.12
CA SER A 63 -2.29 -10.44 14.36
C SER A 63 -1.73 -9.30 15.22
N SER A 64 -0.41 -9.05 15.13
CA SER A 64 0.25 -7.96 15.87
C SER A 64 -0.07 -6.56 15.32
N ASN A 65 -0.36 -6.43 14.04
CA ASN A 65 -0.47 -5.14 13.33
C ASN A 65 -1.91 -4.81 12.93
N ALA A 66 -2.79 -5.82 12.84
CA ALA A 66 -4.13 -5.68 12.31
C ALA A 66 -4.94 -4.56 12.99
N ILE A 67 -4.91 -4.47 14.32
CA ILE A 67 -5.69 -3.46 15.05
C ILE A 67 -5.23 -2.05 14.67
N GLU A 68 -3.92 -1.80 14.64
CA GLU A 68 -3.37 -0.49 14.34
C GLU A 68 -3.65 -0.09 12.89
N THR A 69 -3.37 -0.98 11.94
CA THR A 69 -3.59 -0.77 10.50
C THR A 69 -5.05 -0.44 10.20
N PHE A 70 -6.00 -1.26 10.68
CA PHE A 70 -7.42 -1.06 10.36
C PHE A 70 -8.04 0.11 11.12
N THR A 71 -7.53 0.47 12.29
CA THR A 71 -7.93 1.69 13.01
C THR A 71 -7.49 2.93 12.24
N ALA A 72 -6.25 2.96 11.75
CA ALA A 72 -5.74 4.05 10.91
C ALA A 72 -6.55 4.19 9.60
N LEU A 73 -6.91 3.07 8.96
CA LEU A 73 -7.76 3.07 7.77
C LEU A 73 -9.17 3.58 8.04
N ALA A 74 -9.73 3.28 9.20
CA ALA A 74 -11.07 3.77 9.59
C ALA A 74 -11.11 5.29 9.81
N ASP A 75 -9.96 5.90 10.12
CA ASP A 75 -9.82 7.35 10.33
C ASP A 75 -9.41 8.12 9.06
N MET A 76 -9.49 7.50 7.91
CA MET A 76 -9.15 8.11 6.62
C MET A 76 -10.13 9.21 6.23
N HIS A 77 -9.61 10.34 5.78
CA HIS A 77 -10.39 11.53 5.41
C HIS A 77 -10.98 11.50 3.99
N TYR A 78 -11.21 10.34 3.44
CA TYR A 78 -11.95 10.16 2.19
C TYR A 78 -13.41 9.78 2.48
N PRO A 79 -14.43 10.49 1.92
CA PRO A 79 -15.81 10.30 2.38
C PRO A 79 -16.46 9.01 1.88
N ASN A 80 -16.06 8.48 0.72
CA ASN A 80 -16.73 7.38 0.04
C ASN A 80 -15.80 6.19 -0.22
N TYR A 81 -15.60 5.35 0.79
CA TYR A 81 -14.73 4.18 0.70
C TYR A 81 -15.30 2.98 1.46
N GLU A 82 -14.83 1.80 1.11
CA GLU A 82 -14.96 0.56 1.87
C GLU A 82 -13.58 -0.06 2.11
N ILE A 83 -13.46 -0.83 3.18
CA ILE A 83 -12.26 -1.59 3.54
C ILE A 83 -12.55 -3.08 3.36
N LEU A 84 -11.73 -3.76 2.58
CA LEU A 84 -11.76 -5.20 2.38
C LEU A 84 -10.51 -5.81 3.00
N ALA A 85 -10.65 -6.37 4.19
CA ALA A 85 -9.62 -7.17 4.82
C ALA A 85 -9.67 -8.58 4.23
N ILE A 86 -8.60 -9.03 3.62
CA ILE A 86 -8.53 -10.35 3.01
C ILE A 86 -7.61 -11.24 3.85
N ASN A 87 -8.19 -12.14 4.63
CA ASN A 87 -7.44 -13.13 5.37
C ASN A 87 -7.02 -14.27 4.45
N ASP A 88 -5.74 -14.36 4.14
CA ASP A 88 -5.17 -15.40 3.26
C ASP A 88 -4.83 -16.68 4.06
N GLY A 89 -5.84 -17.23 4.74
CA GLY A 89 -5.70 -18.49 5.46
C GLY A 89 -4.68 -18.43 6.62
N SER A 90 -4.70 -17.35 7.40
CA SER A 90 -3.82 -17.19 8.58
C SER A 90 -4.02 -18.33 9.59
N SER A 91 -2.93 -18.74 10.23
CA SER A 91 -2.91 -19.76 11.27
C SER A 91 -2.90 -19.19 12.71
N ASP A 92 -2.72 -17.89 12.83
CA ASP A 92 -2.76 -17.13 14.08
C ASP A 92 -4.15 -16.47 14.31
N ASP A 93 -4.24 -15.55 15.29
CA ASP A 93 -5.47 -14.85 15.64
C ASP A 93 -5.91 -13.77 14.64
N THR A 94 -5.20 -13.59 13.50
CA THR A 94 -5.52 -12.57 12.50
C THR A 94 -6.99 -12.64 12.06
N GLY A 95 -7.48 -13.81 11.68
CA GLY A 95 -8.86 -13.98 11.22
C GLY A 95 -9.89 -13.54 12.28
N TYR A 96 -9.69 -13.94 13.52
CA TYR A 96 -10.57 -13.55 14.63
C TYR A 96 -10.55 -12.03 14.90
N GLN A 97 -9.37 -11.42 14.85
CA GLN A 97 -9.24 -9.97 15.02
C GLN A 97 -9.93 -9.20 13.91
N LEU A 98 -9.75 -9.61 12.64
CA LEU A 98 -10.40 -8.98 11.50
C LEU A 98 -11.92 -9.04 11.58
N GLU A 99 -12.49 -10.19 11.97
CA GLU A 99 -13.93 -10.35 12.21
C GLU A 99 -14.43 -9.46 13.35
N THR A 100 -13.64 -9.28 14.40
CA THR A 100 -13.97 -8.43 15.53
C THR A 100 -13.95 -6.95 15.12
N LEU A 101 -12.92 -6.53 14.37
CA LEU A 101 -12.81 -5.18 13.84
C LEU A 101 -13.95 -4.83 12.87
N ALA A 102 -14.35 -5.78 12.02
CA ALA A 102 -15.47 -5.57 11.10
C ALA A 102 -16.81 -5.32 11.78
N LYS A 103 -16.99 -5.76 13.04
CA LYS A 103 -18.18 -5.43 13.84
C LYS A 103 -18.18 -3.99 14.36
N THR A 104 -16.99 -3.39 14.53
CA THR A 104 -16.82 -2.04 15.07
C THR A 104 -16.59 -0.98 14.00
N ILE A 105 -16.08 -1.37 12.83
CA ILE A 105 -15.81 -0.49 11.70
C ILE A 105 -16.87 -0.70 10.61
N PRO A 106 -17.88 0.17 10.47
CA PRO A 106 -19.05 -0.08 9.61
C PRO A 106 -18.71 -0.21 8.11
N ARG A 107 -17.57 0.34 7.67
CA ARG A 107 -17.12 0.32 6.27
C ARG A 107 -16.21 -0.88 5.96
N MET A 108 -15.97 -1.75 6.94
CA MET A 108 -15.06 -2.89 6.81
C MET A 108 -15.85 -4.18 6.56
N ARG A 109 -15.34 -4.97 5.62
CA ARG A 109 -15.77 -6.35 5.36
C ARG A 109 -14.58 -7.28 5.33
N VAL A 110 -14.76 -8.54 5.72
CA VAL A 110 -13.71 -9.54 5.71
C VAL A 110 -13.97 -10.55 4.59
N VAL A 111 -12.93 -10.88 3.84
CA VAL A 111 -12.89 -11.97 2.86
C VAL A 111 -12.00 -13.04 3.45
N GLN A 112 -12.55 -14.22 3.76
CA GLN A 112 -11.81 -15.35 4.32
C GLN A 112 -11.42 -16.34 3.21
N LEU A 113 -10.12 -16.62 3.05
CA LEU A 113 -9.63 -17.71 2.24
C LEU A 113 -9.37 -18.93 3.13
N ALA A 114 -9.72 -20.12 2.64
CA ALA A 114 -9.60 -21.35 3.42
C ALA A 114 -8.15 -21.76 3.72
N THR A 115 -7.22 -21.39 2.82
CA THR A 115 -5.79 -21.70 2.93
C THR A 115 -4.98 -20.58 2.32
N ASN A 116 -3.73 -20.43 2.75
CA ASN A 116 -2.81 -19.47 2.18
C ASN A 116 -2.55 -19.81 0.69
N GLN A 117 -2.83 -18.87 -0.18
CA GLN A 117 -2.62 -18.96 -1.62
C GLN A 117 -1.69 -17.84 -2.14
N GLY A 118 -1.21 -17.01 -1.26
CA GLY A 118 -0.30 -15.90 -1.52
C GLY A 118 -1.01 -14.59 -1.88
N LYS A 119 -0.29 -13.49 -1.67
CA LYS A 119 -0.78 -12.11 -1.79
C LYS A 119 -1.52 -11.82 -3.10
N ALA A 120 -1.04 -12.36 -4.23
CA ALA A 120 -1.67 -12.11 -5.53
C ALA A 120 -3.08 -12.72 -5.62
N VAL A 121 -3.29 -13.91 -5.08
CA VAL A 121 -4.60 -14.58 -5.05
C VAL A 121 -5.52 -13.88 -4.05
N ALA A 122 -5.01 -13.49 -2.89
CA ALA A 122 -5.75 -12.71 -1.90
C ALA A 122 -6.24 -11.39 -2.50
N LEU A 123 -5.37 -10.61 -3.16
CA LEU A 123 -5.75 -9.37 -3.83
C LEU A 123 -6.79 -9.60 -4.93
N LYS A 124 -6.67 -10.67 -5.71
CA LYS A 124 -7.67 -11.04 -6.74
C LYS A 124 -9.03 -11.33 -6.09
N ALA A 125 -9.07 -12.09 -5.01
CA ALA A 125 -10.30 -12.37 -4.27
C ALA A 125 -10.93 -11.09 -3.72
N GLY A 126 -10.12 -10.19 -3.15
CA GLY A 126 -10.56 -8.87 -2.71
C GLY A 126 -11.11 -8.02 -3.85
N ALA A 127 -10.43 -7.96 -4.99
CA ALA A 127 -10.89 -7.23 -6.17
C ALA A 127 -12.23 -7.75 -6.70
N MET A 128 -12.47 -9.05 -6.67
CA MET A 128 -13.75 -9.65 -7.06
C MET A 128 -14.89 -9.34 -6.07
N ALA A 129 -14.57 -9.11 -4.80
CA ALA A 129 -15.52 -8.75 -3.75
C ALA A 129 -15.72 -7.23 -3.62
N ALA A 130 -14.87 -6.43 -4.25
CA ALA A 130 -14.89 -4.98 -4.22
C ALA A 130 -16.12 -4.40 -4.93
N LYS A 131 -16.62 -3.27 -4.40
CA LYS A 131 -17.75 -2.51 -4.99
C LYS A 131 -17.30 -1.17 -5.55
N GLY A 132 -16.07 -0.75 -5.24
CA GLY A 132 -15.51 0.54 -5.64
C GLY A 132 -15.15 0.58 -7.11
N GLU A 133 -15.23 1.77 -7.65
CA GLU A 133 -14.76 2.10 -9.00
C GLU A 133 -13.22 2.08 -9.08
N PHE A 134 -12.58 2.44 -7.96
CA PHE A 134 -11.13 2.40 -7.80
C PHE A 134 -10.72 1.41 -6.73
N LEU A 135 -9.59 0.73 -6.97
CA LEU A 135 -8.98 -0.20 -6.03
C LEU A 135 -7.66 0.38 -5.52
N VAL A 136 -7.53 0.45 -4.20
CA VAL A 136 -6.28 0.81 -3.51
C VAL A 136 -5.78 -0.42 -2.77
N CYS A 137 -4.59 -0.89 -3.11
CA CYS A 137 -3.98 -2.05 -2.46
C CYS A 137 -2.96 -1.58 -1.43
N ILE A 138 -3.06 -2.09 -0.21
CA ILE A 138 -2.21 -1.71 0.93
C ILE A 138 -1.72 -2.99 1.60
N ASP A 139 -0.50 -2.98 2.10
CA ASP A 139 0.04 -4.09 2.88
C ASP A 139 -0.56 -4.12 4.29
N GLY A 140 -0.72 -5.32 4.87
CA GLY A 140 -1.36 -5.53 6.17
C GLY A 140 -0.63 -4.91 7.37
N ASP A 141 0.63 -4.51 7.18
CA ASP A 141 1.50 -3.84 8.14
C ASP A 141 1.75 -2.36 7.84
N ALA A 142 1.07 -1.81 6.82
CA ALA A 142 1.24 -0.42 6.42
C ALA A 142 0.27 0.51 7.15
N ILE A 143 0.79 1.64 7.65
CA ILE A 143 0.00 2.72 8.23
C ILE A 143 -0.12 3.83 7.20
N LEU A 144 -1.34 4.20 6.85
CA LEU A 144 -1.63 5.27 5.90
C LEU A 144 -1.83 6.61 6.59
N ASP A 145 -1.39 7.67 5.92
CA ASP A 145 -1.79 9.03 6.26
C ASP A 145 -3.30 9.23 5.98
N HIS A 146 -3.95 10.08 6.78
CA HIS A 146 -5.39 10.37 6.67
C HIS A 146 -5.82 10.86 5.28
N TYR A 147 -4.90 11.45 4.51
CA TYR A 147 -5.15 12.02 3.18
C TYR A 147 -4.57 11.17 2.03
N ALA A 148 -4.11 9.96 2.29
CA ALA A 148 -3.41 9.13 1.30
C ALA A 148 -4.24 8.81 0.05
N VAL A 149 -5.58 8.86 0.13
CA VAL A 149 -6.52 8.53 -0.96
C VAL A 149 -7.18 9.77 -1.59
N THR A 150 -6.76 10.97 -1.18
CA THR A 150 -7.37 12.24 -1.64
C THR A 150 -6.66 12.85 -2.83
#